data_69d0e0997049604879824b1330a7eba4
#
_entry.id   69d0e0997049604879824b1330a7eba4
#
_cell.length_a   1.000
_cell.length_b   1.000
_cell.length_c   1.000
_cell.angle_alpha   90.00
_cell.angle_beta   90.00
_cell.angle_gamma   90.00
#
_symmetry.space_group_name_H-M   'P 1'
#
loop_
_entity.id
_entity.type
_entity.pdbx_description
1 polymer ?
#
loop_
_entity_poly.entity_id
_entity_poly.type
_entity_poly.pdbx_seq_one_letter_code
_entity_poly.pdbx_strand_id
1 'polypeptide(L)'
;MTRSPVTKVENCSSSIYLNDDATKIHSSLTIWAAGVKGYDIPIDPEVDKTKDGKIIVNEFCQIDRYPNIFSIGDIAAVKDENGKLYPPLGQIAIREAKYLSKLIPKHFIDGSDVKSLPDEKFEDNIKVQLISLGNDDYVGLINHYVISGNLAKLVEEFARSTNIKSLKSDGRDIDARLYEDNIFSQLVSGITFARFTFMKWIEKKTQ
;
A
#
# COMPACT_ATOMS: atom_id res chain seq x y z
N MET A 1 -22.96 -10.58 -11.80
CA MET A 1 -22.17 -10.97 -12.99
C MET A 1 -20.71 -11.01 -12.59
N THR A 2 -20.10 -12.17 -12.63
CA THR A 2 -18.68 -12.36 -12.40
C THR A 2 -17.97 -12.54 -13.73
N ARG A 3 -16.68 -12.12 -13.82
CA ARG A 3 -15.86 -12.21 -15.06
C ARG A 3 -16.43 -11.43 -16.25
N SER A 4 -17.04 -10.29 -15.97
CA SER A 4 -17.62 -9.42 -17.00
C SER A 4 -16.99 -8.02 -16.88
N PRO A 5 -15.84 -7.79 -17.52
CA PRO A 5 -15.18 -6.49 -17.47
C PRO A 5 -16.05 -5.41 -18.10
N VAL A 6 -16.07 -4.25 -17.50
CA VAL A 6 -16.71 -3.05 -18.06
C VAL A 6 -15.77 -2.49 -19.13
N THR A 7 -16.27 -2.33 -20.35
CA THR A 7 -15.51 -1.81 -21.49
C THR A 7 -15.84 -0.36 -21.80
N LYS A 8 -17.07 0.09 -21.50
CA LYS A 8 -17.51 1.45 -21.78
C LYS A 8 -18.62 1.89 -20.85
N VAL A 9 -18.64 3.19 -20.53
CA VAL A 9 -19.73 3.88 -19.82
C VAL A 9 -20.18 5.04 -20.69
N GLU A 10 -21.46 5.13 -21.03
CA GLU A 10 -22.05 6.16 -21.89
C GLU A 10 -23.09 7.02 -21.16
N ASN A 11 -23.34 8.20 -21.77
CA ASN A 11 -24.42 9.10 -21.40
C ASN A 11 -24.51 9.41 -19.91
N CYS A 12 -23.45 9.98 -19.35
CA CYS A 12 -23.41 10.35 -17.94
C CYS A 12 -23.82 9.21 -16.99
N SER A 13 -23.36 7.99 -17.28
CA SER A 13 -23.60 6.78 -16.49
C SER A 13 -24.93 6.07 -16.70
N SER A 14 -25.71 6.41 -17.72
CA SER A 14 -27.00 5.75 -18.00
C SER A 14 -26.89 4.39 -18.70
N SER A 15 -25.74 4.06 -19.26
CA SER A 15 -25.48 2.79 -19.94
C SER A 15 -24.06 2.30 -19.68
N ILE A 16 -23.95 1.02 -19.28
CA ILE A 16 -22.69 0.33 -19.04
C ILE A 16 -22.59 -0.82 -20.03
N TYR A 17 -21.44 -0.96 -20.67
CA TYR A 17 -21.15 -2.04 -21.60
C TYR A 17 -20.13 -3.01 -20.98
N LEU A 18 -20.38 -4.29 -21.15
CA LEU A 18 -19.56 -5.38 -20.64
C LEU A 18 -19.05 -6.24 -21.79
N ASN A 19 -17.91 -6.88 -21.61
CA ASN A 19 -17.39 -7.92 -22.51
C ASN A 19 -17.31 -7.43 -23.96
N ASP A 20 -16.51 -6.41 -24.22
CA ASP A 20 -16.31 -5.82 -25.54
C ASP A 20 -17.63 -5.38 -26.21
N ASP A 21 -18.47 -4.73 -25.42
CA ASP A 21 -19.77 -4.16 -25.80
C ASP A 21 -20.85 -5.22 -26.14
N ALA A 22 -20.60 -6.51 -25.85
CA ALA A 22 -21.55 -7.57 -26.09
C ALA A 22 -22.81 -7.50 -25.21
N THR A 23 -22.72 -6.85 -24.05
CA THR A 23 -23.83 -6.73 -23.09
C THR A 23 -24.00 -5.30 -22.64
N LYS A 24 -25.17 -4.71 -22.90
CA LYS A 24 -25.54 -3.37 -22.43
C LYS A 24 -26.43 -3.45 -21.18
N ILE A 25 -26.09 -2.72 -20.15
CA ILE A 25 -26.88 -2.57 -18.91
C ILE A 25 -27.33 -1.12 -18.82
N HIS A 26 -28.63 -0.90 -18.61
CA HIS A 26 -29.18 0.41 -18.28
C HIS A 26 -29.13 0.61 -16.75
N SER A 27 -28.68 1.77 -16.33
CA SER A 27 -28.50 2.12 -14.93
C SER A 27 -28.97 3.56 -14.67
N SER A 28 -29.68 3.78 -13.60
CA SER A 28 -30.03 5.14 -13.14
C SER A 28 -28.91 5.79 -12.35
N LEU A 29 -27.98 5.00 -11.80
CA LEU A 29 -26.82 5.47 -11.06
C LEU A 29 -25.68 4.48 -11.27
N THR A 30 -24.51 4.96 -11.59
CA THR A 30 -23.29 4.17 -11.68
C THR A 30 -22.26 4.68 -10.66
N ILE A 31 -21.82 3.83 -9.76
CA ILE A 31 -20.73 4.11 -8.83
C ILE A 31 -19.47 3.39 -9.32
N TRP A 32 -18.48 4.17 -9.76
CA TRP A 32 -17.23 3.64 -10.25
C TRP A 32 -16.19 3.57 -9.13
N ALA A 33 -15.85 2.35 -8.71
CA ALA A 33 -14.88 2.07 -7.64
C ALA A 33 -13.86 1.00 -8.05
N ALA A 34 -13.42 1.03 -9.32
CA ALA A 34 -12.63 -0.05 -9.92
C ALA A 34 -11.11 0.06 -9.69
N GLY A 35 -10.67 0.91 -8.76
CA GLY A 35 -9.26 1.09 -8.41
C GLY A 35 -8.65 2.37 -8.94
N VAL A 36 -7.33 2.44 -8.90
CA VAL A 36 -6.54 3.62 -9.27
C VAL A 36 -5.56 3.27 -10.37
N LYS A 37 -5.21 4.28 -11.18
CA LYS A 37 -4.14 4.19 -12.17
C LYS A 37 -3.12 5.30 -11.92
N GLY A 38 -1.92 5.15 -12.46
CA GLY A 38 -0.92 6.22 -12.47
C GLY A 38 -1.43 7.45 -13.22
N TYR A 39 -1.11 8.64 -12.73
CA TYR A 39 -1.39 9.88 -13.47
C TYR A 39 -0.36 10.01 -14.60
N ASP A 40 -0.81 10.42 -15.77
CA ASP A 40 0.08 10.60 -16.92
C ASP A 40 0.82 11.94 -16.83
N ILE A 41 1.91 11.94 -16.08
CA ILE A 41 2.82 13.08 -15.97
C ILE A 41 3.74 13.07 -17.20
N PRO A 42 3.82 14.15 -17.97
CA PRO A 42 4.84 14.27 -19.01
C PRO A 42 6.23 14.39 -18.35
N ILE A 43 7.09 13.47 -18.68
CA ILE A 43 8.46 13.42 -18.16
C ILE A 43 9.42 13.46 -19.36
N ASP A 44 10.36 14.38 -19.33
CA ASP A 44 11.39 14.53 -20.35
C ASP A 44 12.78 14.36 -19.69
N PRO A 45 13.56 13.37 -20.10
CA PRO A 45 13.29 12.36 -21.14
C PRO A 45 12.23 11.35 -20.73
N GLU A 46 11.58 10.73 -21.72
CA GLU A 46 10.50 9.76 -21.50
C GLU A 46 10.96 8.56 -20.68
N VAL A 47 10.11 8.13 -19.75
CA VAL A 47 10.35 6.99 -18.86
C VAL A 47 9.37 5.85 -19.14
N ASP A 48 9.80 4.63 -18.85
CA ASP A 48 8.96 3.45 -19.05
C ASP A 48 7.82 3.42 -18.02
N LYS A 49 6.60 3.13 -18.52
CA LYS A 49 5.38 3.03 -17.71
C LYS A 49 4.70 1.69 -17.91
N THR A 50 3.99 1.26 -16.90
CA THR A 50 3.08 0.10 -16.99
C THR A 50 1.83 0.46 -17.81
N LYS A 51 1.02 -0.54 -18.18
CA LYS A 51 -0.25 -0.32 -18.92
C LYS A 51 -1.25 0.57 -18.17
N ASP A 52 -1.20 0.58 -16.85
CA ASP A 52 -2.01 1.42 -15.97
C ASP A 52 -1.32 2.74 -15.59
N GLY A 53 -0.27 3.13 -16.31
CA GLY A 53 0.38 4.44 -16.23
C GLY A 53 1.33 4.63 -15.05
N LYS A 54 1.70 3.58 -14.31
CA LYS A 54 2.68 3.68 -13.24
C LYS A 54 4.09 3.70 -13.80
N ILE A 55 4.96 4.49 -13.20
CA ILE A 55 6.38 4.61 -13.59
C ILE A 55 7.12 3.34 -13.14
N ILE A 56 7.81 2.69 -14.07
CA ILE A 56 8.59 1.49 -13.77
C ILE A 56 9.89 1.90 -13.08
N VAL A 57 10.13 1.29 -11.92
CA VAL A 57 11.33 1.49 -11.11
C VAL A 57 11.98 0.16 -10.76
N ASN A 58 13.25 0.20 -10.40
CA ASN A 58 13.99 -0.94 -9.89
C ASN A 58 13.72 -1.14 -8.37
N GLU A 59 14.41 -2.10 -7.76
CA GLU A 59 14.33 -2.43 -6.34
C GLU A 59 14.79 -1.33 -5.38
N PHE A 60 15.36 -0.24 -5.89
CA PHE A 60 15.77 0.94 -5.14
C PHE A 60 14.81 2.12 -5.32
N CYS A 61 13.63 1.90 -5.88
CA CYS A 61 12.67 2.94 -6.28
C CYS A 61 13.23 3.93 -7.31
N GLN A 62 14.27 3.56 -8.04
CA GLN A 62 15.00 4.38 -8.99
C GLN A 62 14.63 4.01 -10.42
N ILE A 63 14.62 4.98 -11.34
CA ILE A 63 14.42 4.72 -12.77
C ILE A 63 15.76 4.27 -13.36
N ASP A 64 15.84 3.04 -13.89
CA ASP A 64 17.10 2.39 -14.30
C ASP A 64 18.01 3.24 -15.17
N ARG A 65 17.47 4.01 -16.10
CA ARG A 65 18.25 4.88 -17.00
C ARG A 65 18.67 6.20 -16.37
N TYR A 66 18.07 6.56 -15.21
CA TYR A 66 18.26 7.87 -14.60
C TYR A 66 18.56 7.72 -13.11
N PRO A 67 19.83 7.54 -12.74
CA PRO A 67 20.23 7.21 -11.37
C PRO A 67 19.90 8.29 -10.32
N ASN A 68 19.53 9.48 -10.75
CA ASN A 68 19.12 10.60 -9.90
C ASN A 68 17.60 10.83 -9.89
N ILE A 69 16.80 9.96 -10.53
CA ILE A 69 15.35 10.07 -10.57
C ILE A 69 14.73 8.87 -9.87
N PHE A 70 13.88 9.15 -8.90
CA PHE A 70 13.15 8.17 -8.09
C PHE A 70 11.66 8.37 -8.23
N SER A 71 10.90 7.29 -8.14
CA SER A 71 9.44 7.33 -8.06
C SER A 71 8.95 6.44 -6.94
N ILE A 72 8.02 6.95 -6.12
CA ILE A 72 7.44 6.26 -4.97
C ILE A 72 5.93 6.50 -4.87
N GLY A 73 5.25 5.72 -4.03
CA GLY A 73 3.81 5.81 -3.82
C GLY A 73 3.01 5.21 -4.96
N ASP A 74 1.74 5.58 -5.04
CA ASP A 74 0.76 4.96 -5.95
C ASP A 74 1.11 5.10 -7.44
N ILE A 75 1.96 6.06 -7.79
CA ILE A 75 2.45 6.28 -9.16
C ILE A 75 3.63 5.37 -9.52
N ALA A 76 4.29 4.76 -8.56
CA ALA A 76 5.43 3.89 -8.79
C ALA A 76 5.02 2.42 -8.96
N ALA A 77 5.72 1.72 -9.84
CA ALA A 77 5.58 0.28 -10.06
C ALA A 77 6.74 -0.46 -9.37
N VAL A 78 6.77 -0.40 -8.04
CA VAL A 78 7.77 -1.11 -7.23
C VAL A 78 7.38 -2.57 -7.10
N LYS A 79 8.35 -3.48 -7.25
CA LYS A 79 8.14 -4.93 -7.16
C LYS A 79 8.69 -5.49 -5.85
N ASP A 80 8.02 -6.51 -5.35
CA ASP A 80 8.52 -7.35 -4.26
C ASP A 80 9.58 -8.35 -4.73
N GLU A 81 10.14 -9.12 -3.82
CA GLU A 81 11.14 -10.18 -4.10
C GLU A 81 10.66 -11.25 -5.11
N ASN A 82 9.33 -11.44 -5.24
CA ASN A 82 8.71 -12.37 -6.18
C ASN A 82 8.39 -11.74 -7.53
N GLY A 83 8.76 -10.48 -7.75
CA GLY A 83 8.48 -9.71 -8.96
C GLY A 83 7.03 -9.22 -9.07
N LYS A 84 6.22 -9.33 -8.01
CA LYS A 84 4.87 -8.83 -7.95
C LYS A 84 4.85 -7.37 -7.52
N LEU A 85 4.02 -6.56 -8.17
CA LEU A 85 3.86 -5.15 -7.78
C LEU A 85 3.26 -5.02 -6.38
N TYR A 86 3.82 -4.14 -5.57
CA TYR A 86 3.19 -3.72 -4.34
C TYR A 86 1.83 -3.07 -4.62
N PRO A 87 0.82 -3.32 -3.79
CA PRO A 87 -0.48 -2.67 -3.93
C PRO A 87 -0.38 -1.18 -3.59
N PRO A 88 -1.22 -0.32 -4.20
CA PRO A 88 -1.27 1.11 -3.91
C PRO A 88 -1.85 1.34 -2.51
N LEU A 89 -1.00 1.34 -1.50
CA LEU A 89 -1.35 1.51 -0.09
C LEU A 89 -0.53 2.63 0.52
N GLY A 90 -1.17 3.52 1.27
CA GLY A 90 -0.50 4.63 1.96
C GLY A 90 0.64 4.17 2.88
N GLN A 91 0.52 3.01 3.52
CA GLN A 91 1.60 2.43 4.33
C GLN A 91 2.84 2.07 3.51
N ILE A 92 2.67 1.58 2.26
CA ILE A 92 3.79 1.31 1.36
C ILE A 92 4.46 2.62 0.97
N ALA A 93 3.70 3.61 0.53
CA ALA A 93 4.21 4.93 0.18
C ALA A 93 5.01 5.59 1.32
N ILE A 94 4.54 5.46 2.57
CA ILE A 94 5.25 5.96 3.76
C ILE A 94 6.58 5.23 3.95
N ARG A 95 6.64 3.93 3.74
CA ARG A 95 7.87 3.14 3.91
C ARG A 95 8.86 3.39 2.79
N GLU A 96 8.39 3.51 1.55
CA GLU A 96 9.21 3.95 0.42
C GLU A 96 9.83 5.34 0.69
N ALA A 97 9.04 6.29 1.21
CA ALA A 97 9.53 7.60 1.59
C ALA A 97 10.60 7.54 2.71
N LYS A 98 10.36 6.70 3.74
CA LYS A 98 11.35 6.45 4.81
C LYS A 98 12.64 5.83 4.27
N TYR A 99 12.51 4.90 3.32
CA TYR A 99 13.66 4.29 2.66
C TYR A 99 14.48 5.33 1.90
N LEU A 100 13.84 6.13 1.04
CA LEU A 100 14.52 7.18 0.29
C LEU A 100 15.11 8.28 1.18
N SER A 101 14.47 8.61 2.30
CA SER A 101 14.99 9.61 3.24
C SER A 101 16.33 9.20 3.88
N LYS A 102 16.61 7.91 3.98
CA LYS A 102 17.90 7.38 4.44
C LYS A 102 18.92 7.27 3.30
N LEU A 103 18.43 6.88 2.13
CA LEU A 103 19.25 6.62 0.96
C LEU A 103 19.81 7.89 0.34
N ILE A 104 18.98 8.92 0.16
CA ILE A 104 19.37 10.17 -0.51
C ILE A 104 20.52 10.86 0.21
N PRO A 105 20.49 11.11 1.55
CA PRO A 105 21.63 11.73 2.22
C PRO A 105 22.91 10.93 2.07
N LYS A 106 22.84 9.61 2.26
CA LYS A 106 24.01 8.71 2.22
C LYS A 106 24.69 8.70 0.85
N HIS A 107 23.93 8.71 -0.23
CA HIS A 107 24.48 8.56 -1.59
C HIS A 107 24.65 9.85 -2.38
N PHE A 108 23.92 10.91 -2.03
CA PHE A 108 23.91 12.16 -2.80
C PHE A 108 24.50 13.37 -2.06
N ILE A 109 24.55 13.33 -0.71
CA ILE A 109 25.06 14.46 0.09
C ILE A 109 26.47 14.17 0.58
N ASP A 110 26.76 12.94 1.00
CA ASP A 110 28.06 12.56 1.58
C ASP A 110 29.17 12.33 0.53
N GLY A 111 28.92 12.63 -0.76
CA GLY A 111 29.93 12.60 -1.81
C GLY A 111 30.30 11.19 -2.30
N SER A 112 29.54 10.17 -1.91
CA SER A 112 29.66 8.85 -2.53
C SER A 112 29.22 8.92 -3.99
N ASP A 113 29.96 8.20 -4.84
CA ASP A 113 29.73 8.23 -6.29
C ASP A 113 28.29 7.82 -6.61
N VAL A 114 27.51 8.73 -7.19
CA VAL A 114 26.09 8.55 -7.57
C VAL A 114 25.85 7.29 -8.42
N LYS A 115 26.92 6.73 -8.97
CA LYS A 115 26.88 5.52 -9.80
C LYS A 115 26.84 4.21 -9.01
N SER A 116 27.14 4.23 -7.70
CA SER A 116 27.02 3.03 -6.88
C SER A 116 25.57 2.86 -6.44
N LEU A 117 24.96 1.71 -6.79
CA LEU A 117 23.64 1.33 -6.27
C LEU A 117 23.72 1.20 -4.74
N PRO A 118 22.61 1.49 -4.04
CA PRO A 118 22.52 1.28 -2.60
C PRO A 118 22.82 -0.18 -2.21
N ASP A 119 23.35 -0.39 -1.00
CA ASP A 119 23.61 -1.73 -0.48
C ASP A 119 22.31 -2.46 -0.10
N GLU A 120 21.26 -1.72 0.24
CA GLU A 120 19.97 -2.25 0.71
C GLU A 120 18.87 -1.91 -0.28
N LYS A 121 18.17 -2.93 -0.76
CA LYS A 121 16.97 -2.81 -1.60
C LYS A 121 15.78 -2.35 -0.77
N PHE A 122 14.77 -1.78 -1.43
CA PHE A 122 13.48 -1.59 -0.79
C PHE A 122 12.76 -2.93 -0.67
N GLU A 123 12.47 -3.33 0.54
CA GLU A 123 11.66 -4.52 0.84
C GLU A 123 10.61 -4.17 1.88
N ASP A 124 9.40 -4.63 1.67
CA ASP A 124 8.33 -4.51 2.63
C ASP A 124 7.51 -5.79 2.75
N ASN A 125 7.20 -6.13 3.99
CA ASN A 125 6.29 -7.21 4.31
C ASN A 125 4.98 -6.62 4.84
N ILE A 126 3.94 -6.66 4.02
CA ILE A 126 2.61 -6.14 4.38
C ILE A 126 1.99 -7.06 5.43
N LYS A 127 2.13 -6.68 6.70
CA LYS A 127 1.60 -7.47 7.83
C LYS A 127 0.14 -7.17 8.14
N VAL A 128 -0.31 -5.96 7.82
CA VAL A 128 -1.65 -5.48 8.18
C VAL A 128 -2.30 -4.79 6.99
N GLN A 129 -3.51 -5.22 6.67
CA GLN A 129 -4.36 -4.58 5.67
C GLN A 129 -5.73 -4.35 6.31
N LEU A 130 -6.25 -3.14 6.26
CA LEU A 130 -7.53 -2.76 6.83
C LEU A 130 -8.38 -2.07 5.78
N ILE A 131 -9.66 -2.40 5.76
CA ILE A 131 -10.66 -1.84 4.84
C ILE A 131 -11.82 -1.34 5.68
N SER A 132 -12.18 -0.07 5.50
CA SER A 132 -13.40 0.49 6.05
C SER A 132 -14.59 0.08 5.18
N LEU A 133 -15.63 -0.46 5.81
CA LEU A 133 -16.89 -0.80 5.18
C LEU A 133 -17.94 0.32 5.34
N GLY A 134 -17.56 1.43 5.98
CA GLY A 134 -18.45 2.52 6.36
C GLY A 134 -19.12 2.27 7.74
N ASN A 135 -19.82 3.29 8.27
CA ASN A 135 -20.52 3.23 9.55
C ASN A 135 -19.69 2.66 10.71
N ASP A 136 -18.41 3.05 10.78
CA ASP A 136 -17.47 2.56 11.78
C ASP A 136 -17.22 1.04 11.75
N ASP A 137 -17.58 0.36 10.69
CA ASP A 137 -17.30 -1.06 10.51
C ASP A 137 -16.03 -1.26 9.68
N TYR A 138 -15.22 -2.22 10.10
CA TYR A 138 -13.90 -2.50 9.52
C TYR A 138 -13.69 -3.99 9.38
N VAL A 139 -13.00 -4.37 8.32
CA VAL A 139 -12.46 -5.71 8.13
C VAL A 139 -10.99 -5.61 7.79
N GLY A 140 -10.19 -6.53 8.26
CA GLY A 140 -8.77 -6.51 7.97
C GLY A 140 -8.12 -7.87 8.02
N LEU A 141 -6.89 -7.87 7.55
CA LEU A 141 -5.98 -9.00 7.56
C LEU A 141 -4.75 -8.61 8.38
N ILE A 142 -4.43 -9.39 9.40
CA ILE A 142 -3.18 -9.29 10.15
C ILE A 142 -2.39 -10.55 9.90
N ASN A 143 -1.26 -10.45 9.19
CA ASN A 143 -0.57 -11.60 8.63
C ASN A 143 -1.54 -12.46 7.81
N HIS A 144 -2.00 -13.58 8.36
CA HIS A 144 -2.94 -14.52 7.73
C HIS A 144 -4.30 -14.59 8.44
N TYR A 145 -4.52 -13.76 9.48
CA TYR A 145 -5.73 -13.79 10.29
C TYR A 145 -6.69 -12.67 9.89
N VAL A 146 -7.94 -13.03 9.63
CA VAL A 146 -9.00 -12.06 9.40
C VAL A 146 -9.48 -11.50 10.73
N ILE A 147 -9.54 -10.18 10.82
CA ILE A 147 -10.16 -9.45 11.94
C ILE A 147 -11.32 -8.60 11.43
N SER A 148 -12.33 -8.36 12.25
CA SER A 148 -13.49 -7.56 11.88
C SER A 148 -14.12 -6.84 13.09
N GLY A 149 -15.04 -5.91 12.82
CA GLY A 149 -15.79 -5.16 13.84
C GLY A 149 -14.87 -4.34 14.74
N ASN A 150 -15.20 -4.30 16.04
CA ASN A 150 -14.49 -3.45 17.02
C ASN A 150 -12.99 -3.69 17.10
N LEU A 151 -12.52 -4.91 16.89
CA LEU A 151 -11.09 -5.20 16.89
C LEU A 151 -10.39 -4.57 15.68
N ALA A 152 -10.95 -4.70 14.49
CA ALA A 152 -10.42 -4.08 13.29
C ALA A 152 -10.47 -2.54 13.38
N LYS A 153 -11.55 -1.98 13.95
CA LYS A 153 -11.68 -0.55 14.24
C LYS A 153 -10.57 -0.06 15.16
N LEU A 154 -10.31 -0.74 16.27
CA LEU A 154 -9.27 -0.37 17.23
C LEU A 154 -7.88 -0.36 16.57
N VAL A 155 -7.57 -1.35 15.76
CA VAL A 155 -6.29 -1.42 15.03
C VAL A 155 -6.16 -0.26 14.03
N GLU A 156 -7.24 0.08 13.32
CA GLU A 156 -7.25 1.23 12.38
C GLU A 156 -7.07 2.57 13.11
N GLU A 157 -7.80 2.79 14.20
CA GLU A 157 -7.69 4.02 15.01
C GLU A 157 -6.27 4.18 15.57
N PHE A 158 -5.66 3.09 16.02
CA PHE A 158 -4.28 3.09 16.48
C PHE A 158 -3.31 3.45 15.35
N ALA A 159 -3.41 2.78 14.21
CA ALA A 159 -2.57 3.04 13.05
C ALA A 159 -2.70 4.49 12.55
N ARG A 160 -3.92 5.02 12.54
CA ARG A 160 -4.19 6.42 12.17
C ARG A 160 -3.60 7.39 13.16
N SER A 161 -3.73 7.14 14.47
CA SER A 161 -3.22 8.04 15.52
C SER A 161 -1.69 8.13 15.49
N THR A 162 -1.00 7.02 15.24
CA THR A 162 0.46 6.98 15.13
C THR A 162 0.94 7.74 13.89
N ASN A 163 0.29 7.57 12.74
CA ASN A 163 0.63 8.31 11.53
C ASN A 163 0.43 9.82 11.69
N ILE A 164 -0.66 10.27 12.32
CA ILE A 164 -0.92 11.70 12.57
C ILE A 164 0.13 12.31 13.53
N LYS A 165 0.50 11.58 14.59
CA LYS A 165 1.56 12.01 15.51
C LYS A 165 2.89 12.14 14.80
N SER A 166 3.26 11.18 13.97
CA SER A 166 4.47 11.19 13.15
C SER A 166 4.55 12.41 12.22
N LEU A 167 3.43 12.82 11.62
CA LEU A 167 3.36 14.01 10.75
C LEU A 167 3.47 15.32 11.53
N LYS A 168 3.00 15.38 12.79
CA LYS A 168 3.04 16.56 13.63
C LYS A 168 4.39 16.78 14.31
N SER A 169 5.22 15.76 14.43
CA SER A 169 6.51 15.83 15.13
C SER A 169 7.65 16.38 14.27
N ASP A 170 7.42 17.32 13.41
CA ASP A 170 8.40 18.18 12.69
C ASP A 170 9.70 17.47 12.21
N GLY A 171 9.61 16.17 11.94
CA GLY A 171 10.70 15.36 11.39
C GLY A 171 11.89 15.08 12.32
N ARG A 172 11.91 15.62 13.52
CA ARG A 172 13.05 15.51 14.46
C ARG A 172 13.07 14.24 15.31
N ASP A 173 11.98 13.50 15.37
CA ASP A 173 11.84 12.29 16.20
C ASP A 173 11.85 11.00 15.35
N ILE A 174 13.02 10.71 14.75
CA ILE A 174 13.24 9.44 14.04
C ILE A 174 13.14 8.26 15.03
N ASP A 175 13.58 8.45 16.27
CA ASP A 175 13.53 7.42 17.31
C ASP A 175 12.10 7.09 17.78
N ALA A 176 11.19 8.08 17.81
CA ALA A 176 9.78 7.84 18.09
C ALA A 176 9.12 6.94 17.04
N ARG A 177 9.53 7.05 15.76
CA ARG A 177 9.01 6.21 14.68
C ARG A 177 9.44 4.74 14.79
N LEU A 178 10.67 4.48 15.20
CA LEU A 178 11.14 3.11 15.48
C LEU A 178 10.41 2.50 16.68
N TYR A 179 10.09 3.35 17.67
CA TYR A 179 9.32 2.94 18.85
C TYR A 179 7.86 2.62 18.48
N GLU A 180 7.22 3.43 17.62
CA GLU A 180 5.85 3.22 17.15
C GLU A 180 5.72 1.96 16.29
N ASP A 181 6.64 1.70 15.36
CA ASP A 181 6.68 0.47 14.56
C ASP A 181 6.86 -0.77 15.48
N ASN A 182 7.60 -0.64 16.56
CA ASN A 182 7.82 -1.70 17.54
C ASN A 182 6.59 -1.94 18.42
N ILE A 183 5.92 -0.89 18.91
CA ILE A 183 4.67 -0.99 19.67
C ILE A 183 3.56 -1.59 18.81
N PHE A 184 3.41 -1.15 17.55
CA PHE A 184 2.43 -1.71 16.65
C PHE A 184 2.69 -3.19 16.39
N SER A 185 3.94 -3.59 16.17
CA SER A 185 4.31 -4.99 15.99
C SER A 185 4.07 -5.83 17.26
N GLN A 186 4.29 -5.26 18.44
CA GLN A 186 4.01 -5.91 19.73
C GLN A 186 2.49 -6.03 19.96
N LEU A 187 1.70 -5.02 19.62
CA LEU A 187 0.23 -5.07 19.73
C LEU A 187 -0.35 -6.13 18.80
N VAL A 188 0.13 -6.19 17.57
CA VAL A 188 -0.24 -7.22 16.59
C VAL A 188 0.15 -8.61 17.06
N SER A 189 1.36 -8.79 17.58
CA SER A 189 1.80 -10.08 18.14
C SER A 189 1.03 -10.47 19.39
N GLY A 190 0.71 -9.50 20.26
CA GLY A 190 -0.13 -9.71 21.45
C GLY A 190 -1.55 -10.17 21.12
N ILE A 191 -2.18 -9.54 20.13
CA ILE A 191 -3.50 -9.94 19.64
C ILE A 191 -3.47 -11.34 19.04
N THR A 192 -2.45 -11.65 18.26
CA THR A 192 -2.26 -12.98 17.66
C THR A 192 -2.06 -14.04 18.72
N PHE A 193 -1.23 -13.75 19.74
CA PHE A 193 -0.98 -14.65 20.86
C PHE A 193 -2.24 -14.88 21.72
N ALA A 194 -2.98 -13.84 22.06
CA ALA A 194 -4.22 -13.95 22.82
C ALA A 194 -5.26 -14.80 22.10
N ARG A 195 -5.42 -14.65 20.80
CA ARG A 195 -6.32 -15.48 19.98
C ARG A 195 -5.87 -16.94 19.94
N PHE A 196 -4.58 -17.20 19.75
CA PHE A 196 -4.03 -18.55 19.77
C PHE A 196 -4.26 -19.24 21.11
N THR A 197 -4.04 -18.54 22.21
CA THR A 197 -4.27 -19.05 23.56
C THR A 197 -5.76 -19.32 23.80
N PHE A 198 -6.64 -18.43 23.34
CA PHE A 198 -8.10 -18.59 23.45
C PHE A 198 -8.61 -19.79 22.62
N MET A 199 -8.11 -19.96 21.40
CA MET A 199 -8.46 -21.11 20.56
C MET A 199 -8.01 -22.42 21.17
N LYS A 200 -6.79 -22.50 21.68
CA LYS A 200 -6.32 -23.68 22.43
C LYS A 200 -7.15 -23.96 23.69
N TRP A 201 -7.61 -22.92 24.37
CA TRP A 201 -8.49 -23.08 25.55
C TRP A 201 -9.87 -23.62 25.16
N ILE A 202 -10.43 -23.18 24.02
CA ILE A 202 -11.69 -23.73 23.48
C ILE A 202 -11.49 -25.21 23.12
N GLU A 203 -10.47 -25.55 22.35
CA GLU A 203 -10.17 -26.94 21.96
C GLU A 203 -10.05 -27.88 23.18
N LYS A 204 -9.44 -27.39 24.26
CA LYS A 204 -9.29 -28.16 25.51
C LYS A 204 -10.60 -28.32 26.29
N LYS A 205 -11.61 -27.48 26.06
CA LYS A 205 -12.94 -27.58 26.70
C LYS A 205 -13.96 -28.38 25.89
N THR A 206 -13.69 -28.63 24.62
CA THR A 206 -14.56 -29.37 23.71
C THR A 206 -14.14 -30.83 23.53
N GLN A 207 -13.05 -31.25 24.18
CA GLN A 207 -12.66 -32.64 24.42
C GLN A 207 -13.06 -33.08 25.86
#